data_3f1f9bf50b64de8b489dafef93d446c1
#
_entry.id   3f1f9bf50b64de8b489dafef93d446c1
#
_cell.length_a   1.000
_cell.length_b   1.000
_cell.length_c   1.000
_cell.angle_alpha   90.00
_cell.angle_beta   90.00
_cell.angle_gamma   90.00
#
_symmetry.space_group_name_H-M   'P 1'
#
loop_
_entity.id
_entity.type
_entity.pdbx_description
1 polymer ?
#
loop_
_entity_poly.entity_id
_entity_poly.type
_entity_poly.pdbx_seq_one_letter_code
_entity_poly.pdbx_strand_id
1 'polypeptide(L)'
;MQLWKKTLAALTAGVLCLGGIGVSGSLNMPGSVGVLSASAEEGTYGSLSYDVINAGEIEITGCNMDVASVEIPAEIAGKRVTSIGDNAFRDCTSLTEITIPDSVTSIGDGTFYGCTGLTEITIPDGATSVGFQTFSGCTSLKKITIPDSVTSIENNAFYGCASLTEIVIPDGVTKIYSGAFYKCTSLTEITIPDSVTNIRVGAFCGCTSLKKIVIPDGITSIEGSVFYGCTSLTEITIPDSVTSIWSSAFRGCSSLTEITIPDRVTSIGDSAFYNCTSLTEITIPDSVTNIEGFVFTDTPWLTAKQEENPLVILNGTLIDGTTCTGSVTIPDGVTSIAGGAFDSCTGLTAIAIPKSVTSIGDSAFYRCTSLTEITIPDSVTSMGDYVFDGCTGLTKITIPDSITSISDYAFRSCTGFTEVTIPDLSLIHI
;
A
#
# COMPACT_ATOMS: atom_id res chain seq x y z
N MET A 1 -37.86 -9.02 2.15
CA MET A 1 -38.24 -10.43 1.88
C MET A 1 -37.05 -11.09 1.15
N GLN A 2 -36.43 -12.06 1.79
CA GLN A 2 -35.36 -13.02 1.37
C GLN A 2 -34.00 -12.40 0.99
N LEU A 3 -33.02 -12.38 1.87
CA LEU A 3 -32.07 -13.41 2.36
C LEU A 3 -31.30 -14.13 1.24
N TRP A 4 -30.02 -13.75 1.09
CA TRP A 4 -28.98 -14.69 0.65
C TRP A 4 -27.79 -14.63 1.61
N LYS A 5 -27.80 -15.54 2.59
CA LYS A 5 -26.63 -15.93 3.40
C LYS A 5 -25.78 -16.88 2.56
N LYS A 6 -24.49 -16.58 2.38
CA LYS A 6 -23.49 -17.61 2.06
C LYS A 6 -22.58 -17.79 3.27
N THR A 7 -22.80 -18.91 3.91
CA THR A 7 -22.02 -19.45 5.02
C THR A 7 -20.68 -19.96 4.49
N LEU A 8 -19.58 -19.47 5.01
CA LEU A 8 -18.25 -20.06 4.85
C LEU A 8 -18.03 -20.97 6.06
N ALA A 9 -18.00 -22.28 5.84
CA ALA A 9 -17.69 -23.26 6.86
C ALA A 9 -16.16 -23.34 7.02
N ALA A 10 -15.66 -22.94 8.19
CA ALA A 10 -14.30 -23.23 8.62
C ALA A 10 -14.28 -24.64 9.21
N LEU A 11 -13.53 -25.55 8.59
CA LEU A 11 -13.17 -26.83 9.17
C LEU A 11 -11.91 -26.63 10.02
N THR A 12 -12.09 -26.57 11.34
CA THR A 12 -11.03 -26.76 12.32
C THR A 12 -10.83 -28.25 12.56
N ALA A 13 -9.72 -28.80 12.07
CA ALA A 13 -9.28 -30.13 12.49
C ALA A 13 -8.51 -29.98 13.82
N GLY A 14 -9.15 -30.40 14.90
CA GLY A 14 -8.52 -30.57 16.20
C GLY A 14 -7.72 -31.89 16.21
N VAL A 15 -6.42 -31.81 16.43
CA VAL A 15 -5.57 -32.97 16.72
C VAL A 15 -5.63 -33.22 18.20
N LEU A 16 -6.25 -34.34 18.60
CA LEU A 16 -6.13 -34.93 19.94
C LEU A 16 -4.91 -35.87 19.96
N CYS A 17 -3.89 -35.51 20.75
CA CYS A 17 -2.85 -36.43 21.14
C CYS A 17 -3.39 -37.43 22.17
N LEU A 18 -3.39 -38.71 21.88
CA LEU A 18 -3.45 -39.79 22.89
C LEU A 18 -2.32 -40.77 22.59
N GLY A 19 -1.49 -40.91 23.58
CA GLY A 19 -0.32 -41.75 23.62
C GLY A 19 -0.60 -43.25 23.59
N GLY A 20 0.42 -43.95 23.19
CA GLY A 20 0.66 -45.30 22.85
C GLY A 20 -0.08 -46.42 23.57
N ILE A 21 -0.15 -47.52 22.90
CA ILE A 21 0.30 -48.89 23.31
C ILE A 21 -0.04 -49.80 22.12
N GLY A 22 0.95 -50.50 21.60
CA GLY A 22 0.81 -51.47 20.54
C GLY A 22 0.06 -52.75 20.95
N VAL A 23 -0.82 -53.21 20.05
CA VAL A 23 -1.22 -54.63 19.99
C VAL A 23 -1.44 -54.98 18.52
N SER A 24 -0.67 -55.95 18.08
CA SER A 24 -0.78 -56.62 16.78
C SER A 24 -2.08 -57.46 16.73
N GLY A 25 -2.92 -57.25 15.73
CA GLY A 25 -4.06 -58.11 15.45
C GLY A 25 -4.54 -57.89 14.00
N SER A 26 -4.18 -58.82 13.12
CA SER A 26 -4.66 -58.89 11.75
C SER A 26 -6.14 -59.18 11.67
N LEU A 27 -6.94 -58.27 11.09
CA LEU A 27 -8.27 -58.56 10.59
C LEU A 27 -8.30 -58.33 9.07
N ASN A 28 -8.43 -59.46 8.36
CA ASN A 28 -8.53 -59.54 6.94
C ASN A 28 -10.00 -59.18 6.53
N MET A 29 -10.22 -58.10 5.84
CA MET A 29 -11.46 -57.77 5.16
C MET A 29 -11.19 -57.57 3.67
N PRO A 30 -11.86 -58.22 2.74
CA PRO A 30 -11.65 -58.03 1.32
C PRO A 30 -12.52 -56.91 0.80
N GLY A 31 -11.91 -55.96 0.08
CA GLY A 31 -12.57 -55.04 -0.83
C GLY A 31 -12.67 -53.57 -0.43
N SER A 32 -11.57 -52.94 -0.04
CA SER A 32 -11.41 -51.48 -0.17
C SER A 32 -10.15 -51.20 -1.01
N VAL A 33 -10.34 -50.55 -2.16
CA VAL A 33 -9.24 -49.94 -2.89
C VAL A 33 -8.75 -48.83 -1.96
N GLY A 34 -7.72 -49.13 -1.18
CA GLY A 34 -7.03 -48.15 -0.39
C GLY A 34 -6.37 -47.15 -1.31
N VAL A 35 -6.81 -45.90 -1.26
CA VAL A 35 -5.99 -44.80 -1.68
C VAL A 35 -4.80 -44.84 -0.74
N LEU A 36 -3.69 -45.36 -1.19
CA LEU A 36 -2.40 -45.18 -0.54
C LEU A 36 -2.09 -43.67 -0.61
N SER A 37 -2.40 -42.94 0.43
CA SER A 37 -1.70 -41.68 0.68
C SER A 37 -0.25 -42.10 0.92
N ALA A 38 0.61 -41.86 -0.07
CA ALA A 38 2.04 -41.92 0.15
C ALA A 38 2.34 -40.90 1.26
N SER A 39 2.61 -41.36 2.49
CA SER A 39 3.20 -40.53 3.51
C SER A 39 4.56 -40.10 2.96
N ALA A 40 4.80 -38.79 2.87
CA ALA A 40 6.12 -38.30 2.55
C ALA A 40 7.14 -38.98 3.48
N GLU A 41 8.24 -39.48 2.94
CA GLU A 41 9.34 -39.95 3.77
C GLU A 41 10.08 -38.75 4.33
N GLU A 42 9.84 -38.41 5.58
CA GLU A 42 10.52 -37.34 6.29
C GLU A 42 11.92 -37.80 6.70
N GLY A 43 12.92 -36.89 6.66
CA GLY A 43 14.26 -37.17 7.06
C GLY A 43 15.02 -35.94 7.57
N THR A 44 16.25 -36.22 8.06
CA THR A 44 17.19 -35.17 8.44
C THR A 44 18.53 -35.37 7.76
N TYR A 45 19.20 -34.27 7.39
CA TYR A 45 20.57 -34.26 6.85
C TYR A 45 21.36 -33.12 7.50
N GLY A 46 22.21 -33.44 8.43
CA GLY A 46 22.91 -32.46 9.24
C GLY A 46 21.92 -31.61 10.05
N SER A 47 21.90 -30.32 9.78
CA SER A 47 20.96 -29.37 10.40
C SER A 47 19.63 -29.21 9.65
N LEU A 48 19.46 -29.86 8.50
CA LEU A 48 18.32 -29.73 7.63
C LEU A 48 17.28 -30.82 7.92
N SER A 49 15.99 -30.45 7.86
CA SER A 49 14.87 -31.36 7.74
C SER A 49 14.37 -31.37 6.29
N TYR A 50 13.93 -32.52 5.80
CA TYR A 50 13.45 -32.64 4.44
C TYR A 50 12.35 -33.67 4.30
N ASP A 51 11.53 -33.51 3.26
CA ASP A 51 10.52 -34.46 2.82
C ASP A 51 10.89 -34.98 1.42
N VAL A 52 10.60 -36.24 1.18
CA VAL A 52 10.62 -36.82 -0.16
C VAL A 52 9.32 -36.48 -0.86
N ILE A 53 9.41 -35.62 -1.85
CA ILE A 53 8.29 -35.23 -2.71
C ILE A 53 8.42 -35.94 -4.06
N ASN A 54 7.33 -36.32 -4.68
CA ASN A 54 7.34 -37.02 -5.96
C ASN A 54 8.33 -38.20 -6.05
N ALA A 55 8.42 -38.88 -7.15
CA ALA A 55 9.23 -40.12 -7.27
C ALA A 55 10.76 -39.88 -7.35
N GLY A 56 11.35 -39.21 -6.37
CA GLY A 56 12.81 -39.08 -6.26
C GLY A 56 13.35 -37.69 -6.07
N GLU A 57 12.52 -36.73 -5.69
CA GLU A 57 12.88 -35.33 -5.39
C GLU A 57 12.75 -35.04 -3.89
N ILE A 58 13.51 -34.08 -3.43
CA ILE A 58 13.53 -33.65 -2.03
C ILE A 58 13.15 -32.16 -1.95
N GLU A 59 12.29 -31.86 -0.99
CA GLU A 59 12.01 -30.55 -0.47
C GLU A 59 12.65 -30.35 0.89
N ILE A 60 13.41 -29.28 1.08
CA ILE A 60 13.91 -28.88 2.40
C ILE A 60 12.75 -28.21 3.14
N THR A 61 12.37 -28.79 4.28
CA THR A 61 11.20 -28.35 5.06
C THR A 61 11.56 -27.62 6.36
N GLY A 62 12.83 -27.65 6.76
CA GLY A 62 13.27 -26.96 7.98
C GLY A 62 14.76 -26.96 8.19
N CYS A 63 15.19 -26.18 9.18
CA CYS A 63 16.57 -26.08 9.63
C CYS A 63 16.64 -25.94 11.16
N ASN A 64 17.74 -26.42 11.76
CA ASN A 64 18.04 -26.08 13.16
C ASN A 64 18.34 -24.58 13.27
N MET A 65 17.58 -23.87 14.11
CA MET A 65 17.62 -22.41 14.25
C MET A 65 18.95 -21.85 14.82
N ASP A 66 19.77 -22.70 15.44
CA ASP A 66 21.03 -22.27 16.08
C ASP A 66 22.24 -22.25 15.12
N VAL A 67 22.05 -22.68 13.87
CA VAL A 67 23.16 -22.75 12.90
C VAL A 67 23.48 -21.39 12.29
N ALA A 68 24.77 -21.08 12.18
CA ALA A 68 25.24 -19.84 11.58
C ALA A 68 25.46 -19.95 10.06
N SER A 69 25.75 -21.12 9.54
CA SER A 69 26.00 -21.36 8.11
C SER A 69 25.37 -22.69 7.69
N VAL A 70 24.76 -22.70 6.51
CA VAL A 70 24.11 -23.86 5.92
C VAL A 70 24.53 -24.02 4.47
N GLU A 71 24.94 -25.24 4.11
CA GLU A 71 25.11 -25.67 2.72
C GLU A 71 24.01 -26.70 2.40
N ILE A 72 23.10 -26.35 1.50
CA ILE A 72 22.10 -27.28 0.99
C ILE A 72 22.76 -28.12 -0.09
N PRO A 73 22.83 -29.46 0.06
CA PRO A 73 23.44 -30.31 -0.96
C PRO A 73 22.50 -30.45 -2.17
N ALA A 74 23.07 -30.66 -3.35
CA ALA A 74 22.28 -30.91 -4.57
C ALA A 74 21.49 -32.23 -4.52
N GLU A 75 21.96 -33.22 -3.70
CA GLU A 75 21.32 -34.51 -3.51
C GLU A 75 21.43 -34.98 -2.05
N ILE A 76 20.36 -35.60 -1.56
CA ILE A 76 20.32 -36.31 -0.25
C ILE A 76 19.85 -37.72 -0.51
N ALA A 77 20.62 -38.70 -0.03
CA ALA A 77 20.35 -40.14 -0.20
C ALA A 77 20.10 -40.57 -1.67
N GLY A 78 20.81 -39.94 -2.63
CA GLY A 78 20.69 -40.21 -4.06
C GLY A 78 19.43 -39.62 -4.72
N LYS A 79 18.71 -38.75 -4.01
CA LYS A 79 17.57 -38.02 -4.51
C LYS A 79 17.92 -36.53 -4.63
N ARG A 80 17.49 -35.89 -5.73
CA ARG A 80 17.82 -34.50 -6.03
C ARG A 80 17.02 -33.53 -5.15
N VAL A 81 17.67 -32.51 -4.59
CA VAL A 81 17.01 -31.40 -3.88
C VAL A 81 16.54 -30.40 -4.92
N THR A 82 15.22 -30.23 -5.05
CA THR A 82 14.59 -29.40 -6.08
C THR A 82 13.77 -28.23 -5.54
N SER A 83 13.43 -28.27 -4.23
CA SER A 83 12.66 -27.21 -3.60
C SER A 83 13.08 -26.93 -2.16
N ILE A 84 12.81 -25.72 -1.73
CA ILE A 84 12.84 -25.30 -0.34
C ILE A 84 11.40 -24.87 -0.01
N GLY A 85 10.79 -25.52 0.97
CA GLY A 85 9.40 -25.36 1.34
C GLY A 85 9.10 -24.03 2.06
N ASP A 86 7.81 -23.79 2.24
CA ASP A 86 7.33 -22.62 2.96
C ASP A 86 7.88 -22.55 4.38
N ASN A 87 8.38 -21.36 4.76
CA ASN A 87 8.92 -21.10 6.09
C ASN A 87 10.08 -22.01 6.53
N ALA A 88 10.77 -22.73 5.63
CA ALA A 88 11.80 -23.72 5.98
C ALA A 88 12.96 -23.17 6.84
N PHE A 89 13.31 -21.89 6.67
CA PHE A 89 14.32 -21.18 7.48
C PHE A 89 13.73 -20.01 8.26
N ARG A 90 12.42 -20.01 8.47
CA ARG A 90 11.74 -18.92 9.19
C ARG A 90 12.34 -18.71 10.58
N ASP A 91 12.63 -17.43 10.90
CA ASP A 91 13.19 -16.99 12.18
C ASP A 91 14.53 -17.65 12.55
N CYS A 92 15.29 -18.17 11.58
CA CYS A 92 16.66 -18.62 11.77
C CYS A 92 17.58 -17.41 11.96
N THR A 93 17.48 -16.77 13.12
CA THR A 93 18.16 -15.48 13.42
C THR A 93 19.67 -15.60 13.51
N SER A 94 20.21 -16.81 13.78
CA SER A 94 21.64 -17.09 13.84
C SER A 94 22.27 -17.31 12.45
N LEU A 95 21.44 -17.56 11.42
CA LEU A 95 21.89 -17.86 10.06
C LEU A 95 22.47 -16.60 9.42
N THR A 96 23.77 -16.64 9.13
CA THR A 96 24.51 -15.53 8.49
C THR A 96 24.81 -15.79 7.02
N GLU A 97 24.89 -17.07 6.65
CA GLU A 97 25.26 -17.53 5.31
C GLU A 97 24.50 -18.80 4.93
N ILE A 98 24.05 -18.88 3.69
CA ILE A 98 23.43 -20.08 3.11
C ILE A 98 23.85 -20.25 1.66
N THR A 99 24.19 -21.46 1.27
CA THR A 99 24.44 -21.85 -0.12
C THR A 99 23.27 -22.70 -0.60
N ILE A 100 22.63 -22.28 -1.69
CA ILE A 100 21.53 -23.00 -2.35
C ILE A 100 22.05 -23.56 -3.67
N PRO A 101 21.92 -24.86 -3.94
CA PRO A 101 22.40 -25.44 -5.18
C PRO A 101 21.52 -25.10 -6.38
N ASP A 102 22.09 -25.10 -7.59
CA ASP A 102 21.39 -24.84 -8.87
C ASP A 102 20.28 -25.85 -9.17
N SER A 103 20.23 -26.97 -8.42
CA SER A 103 19.16 -27.96 -8.55
C SER A 103 17.83 -27.46 -7.99
N VAL A 104 17.84 -26.44 -7.14
CA VAL A 104 16.62 -25.85 -6.54
C VAL A 104 15.95 -24.91 -7.56
N THR A 105 14.71 -25.22 -7.89
CA THR A 105 13.88 -24.47 -8.85
C THR A 105 12.70 -23.76 -8.18
N SER A 106 12.45 -24.05 -6.89
CA SER A 106 11.35 -23.44 -6.14
C SER A 106 11.80 -23.07 -4.74
N ILE A 107 11.48 -21.85 -4.33
CA ILE A 107 11.66 -21.33 -2.97
C ILE A 107 10.28 -20.88 -2.48
N GLY A 108 9.81 -21.49 -1.41
CA GLY A 108 8.47 -21.27 -0.86
C GLY A 108 8.29 -19.91 -0.20
N ASP A 109 7.05 -19.63 0.19
CA ASP A 109 6.68 -18.41 0.87
C ASP A 109 7.28 -18.33 2.28
N GLY A 110 7.73 -17.12 2.66
CA GLY A 110 8.32 -16.88 3.98
C GLY A 110 9.57 -17.70 4.29
N THR A 111 10.21 -18.36 3.30
CA THR A 111 11.34 -19.29 3.51
C THR A 111 12.40 -18.71 4.44
N PHE A 112 12.81 -17.46 4.25
CA PHE A 112 13.81 -16.77 5.08
C PHE A 112 13.23 -15.65 5.93
N TYR A 113 11.91 -15.68 6.19
CA TYR A 113 11.26 -14.67 7.02
C TYR A 113 11.97 -14.55 8.38
N GLY A 114 12.34 -13.33 8.78
CA GLY A 114 12.97 -13.09 10.08
C GLY A 114 14.39 -13.61 10.24
N CYS A 115 15.08 -14.01 9.17
CA CYS A 115 16.51 -14.36 9.22
C CYS A 115 17.37 -13.11 9.42
N THR A 116 17.31 -12.54 10.62
CA THR A 116 17.94 -11.25 10.95
C THR A 116 19.46 -11.26 10.86
N GLY A 117 20.10 -12.43 10.92
CA GLY A 117 21.55 -12.61 10.78
C GLY A 117 22.04 -12.67 9.34
N LEU A 118 21.16 -13.00 8.37
CA LEU A 118 21.52 -13.25 6.97
C LEU A 118 22.07 -12.00 6.31
N THR A 119 23.30 -12.06 5.78
CA THR A 119 23.99 -10.87 5.23
C THR A 119 24.01 -10.83 3.72
N GLU A 120 24.05 -11.99 3.07
CA GLU A 120 24.00 -12.13 1.62
C GLU A 120 23.39 -13.48 1.22
N ILE A 121 22.80 -13.52 0.04
CA ILE A 121 22.24 -14.73 -0.55
C ILE A 121 22.22 -14.63 -2.08
N THR A 122 22.42 -15.77 -2.75
CA THR A 122 22.21 -15.94 -4.19
C THR A 122 21.03 -16.86 -4.41
N ILE A 123 20.03 -16.37 -5.15
CA ILE A 123 18.90 -17.17 -5.62
C ILE A 123 19.36 -17.97 -6.83
N PRO A 124 19.13 -19.30 -6.88
CA PRO A 124 19.59 -20.14 -8.00
C PRO A 124 18.83 -19.83 -9.30
N ASP A 125 19.49 -20.05 -10.44
CA ASP A 125 19.00 -19.75 -11.79
C ASP A 125 17.69 -20.47 -12.17
N GLY A 126 17.33 -21.55 -11.44
CA GLY A 126 16.07 -22.28 -11.65
C GLY A 126 14.84 -21.62 -11.03
N ALA A 127 15.00 -20.68 -10.11
CA ALA A 127 13.89 -20.04 -9.42
C ALA A 127 13.18 -19.02 -10.34
N THR A 128 11.84 -19.04 -10.37
CA THR A 128 11.03 -18.20 -11.26
C THR A 128 10.35 -17.03 -10.57
N SER A 129 10.39 -16.98 -9.24
CA SER A 129 9.83 -15.88 -8.44
C SER A 129 10.59 -15.70 -7.13
N VAL A 130 10.53 -14.49 -6.59
CA VAL A 130 10.79 -14.22 -5.17
C VAL A 130 9.43 -14.17 -4.48
N GLY A 131 9.09 -15.22 -3.73
CA GLY A 131 7.76 -15.47 -3.18
C GLY A 131 7.31 -14.50 -2.10
N PHE A 132 6.07 -14.69 -1.61
CA PHE A 132 5.48 -13.89 -0.55
C PHE A 132 6.34 -13.92 0.72
N GLN A 133 6.72 -12.74 1.21
CA GLN A 133 7.51 -12.56 2.44
C GLN A 133 8.83 -13.35 2.51
N THR A 134 9.37 -13.83 1.40
CA THR A 134 10.55 -14.73 1.40
C THR A 134 11.72 -14.18 2.22
N PHE A 135 12.04 -12.90 2.11
CA PHE A 135 13.11 -12.24 2.87
C PHE A 135 12.59 -11.17 3.84
N SER A 136 11.31 -11.20 4.17
CA SER A 136 10.73 -10.22 5.07
C SER A 136 11.43 -10.25 6.44
N GLY A 137 11.88 -9.10 6.93
CA GLY A 137 12.58 -8.99 8.20
C GLY A 137 14.04 -9.46 8.21
N CYS A 138 14.65 -9.73 7.05
CA CYS A 138 16.11 -9.99 6.95
C CYS A 138 16.88 -8.68 7.14
N THR A 139 16.92 -8.19 8.37
CA THR A 139 17.40 -6.82 8.68
C THR A 139 18.88 -6.60 8.41
N SER A 140 19.71 -7.67 8.40
CA SER A 140 21.14 -7.61 8.08
C SER A 140 21.47 -7.84 6.61
N LEU A 141 20.47 -8.18 5.77
CA LEU A 141 20.69 -8.49 4.36
C LEU A 141 21.17 -7.25 3.61
N LYS A 142 22.42 -7.31 3.11
CA LYS A 142 23.08 -6.21 2.39
C LYS A 142 23.07 -6.41 0.89
N LYS A 143 23.13 -7.68 0.47
CA LYS A 143 23.26 -8.06 -0.93
C LYS A 143 22.42 -9.29 -1.24
N ILE A 144 21.75 -9.23 -2.38
CA ILE A 144 21.05 -10.39 -2.95
C ILE A 144 21.27 -10.42 -4.45
N THR A 145 21.52 -11.60 -4.99
CA THR A 145 21.56 -11.85 -6.44
C THR A 145 20.27 -12.52 -6.84
N ILE A 146 19.52 -11.89 -7.74
CA ILE A 146 18.28 -12.40 -8.32
C ILE A 146 18.56 -12.79 -9.77
N PRO A 147 18.32 -14.05 -10.19
CA PRO A 147 18.60 -14.51 -11.53
C PRO A 147 17.57 -14.01 -12.55
N ASP A 148 17.96 -14.02 -13.83
CA ASP A 148 17.10 -13.57 -14.96
C ASP A 148 15.84 -14.42 -15.18
N SER A 149 15.79 -15.62 -14.59
CA SER A 149 14.61 -16.49 -14.59
C SER A 149 13.42 -15.95 -13.76
N VAL A 150 13.69 -15.00 -12.84
CA VAL A 150 12.66 -14.44 -11.98
C VAL A 150 11.77 -13.48 -12.77
N THR A 151 10.45 -13.71 -12.72
CA THR A 151 9.45 -12.92 -13.45
C THR A 151 8.59 -12.03 -12.56
N SER A 152 8.61 -12.24 -11.25
CA SER A 152 7.87 -11.43 -10.27
C SER A 152 8.59 -11.34 -8.92
N ILE A 153 8.40 -10.19 -8.25
CA ILE A 153 8.78 -9.97 -6.86
C ILE A 153 7.47 -9.80 -6.08
N GLU A 154 7.15 -10.81 -5.25
CA GLU A 154 5.84 -10.95 -4.62
C GLU A 154 5.64 -10.01 -3.42
N ASN A 155 4.42 -10.02 -2.85
CA ASN A 155 4.06 -9.14 -1.74
C ASN A 155 5.03 -9.29 -0.56
N ASN A 156 5.52 -8.14 -0.06
CA ASN A 156 6.42 -8.03 1.08
C ASN A 156 7.71 -8.87 0.97
N ALA A 157 8.15 -9.23 -0.24
CA ALA A 157 9.31 -10.13 -0.44
C ALA A 157 10.55 -9.66 0.31
N PHE A 158 10.83 -8.35 0.35
CA PHE A 158 11.95 -7.71 1.06
C PHE A 158 11.49 -6.74 2.15
N TYR A 159 10.28 -6.91 2.69
CA TYR A 159 9.76 -6.04 3.75
C TYR A 159 10.75 -5.94 4.92
N GLY A 160 11.19 -4.72 5.25
CA GLY A 160 12.06 -4.49 6.40
C GLY A 160 13.50 -5.00 6.23
N CYS A 161 13.99 -5.26 5.01
CA CYS A 161 15.41 -5.50 4.74
C CYS A 161 16.20 -4.19 4.93
N ALA A 162 16.34 -3.78 6.19
CA ALA A 162 16.82 -2.46 6.55
C ALA A 162 18.27 -2.16 6.16
N SER A 163 19.09 -3.20 5.98
CA SER A 163 20.50 -3.06 5.57
C SER A 163 20.72 -3.18 4.06
N LEU A 164 19.66 -3.45 3.27
CA LEU A 164 19.78 -3.60 1.81
C LEU A 164 20.08 -2.23 1.19
N THR A 165 21.27 -2.07 0.61
CA THR A 165 21.73 -0.78 0.05
C THR A 165 21.49 -0.65 -1.44
N GLU A 166 21.52 -1.78 -2.14
CA GLU A 166 21.30 -1.87 -3.58
C GLU A 166 20.68 -3.22 -3.95
N ILE A 167 19.93 -3.25 -5.02
CA ILE A 167 19.36 -4.45 -5.61
C ILE A 167 19.22 -4.28 -7.11
N VAL A 168 19.57 -5.30 -7.87
CA VAL A 168 19.33 -5.35 -9.31
C VAL A 168 18.07 -6.18 -9.56
N ILE A 169 17.09 -5.58 -10.20
CA ILE A 169 15.89 -6.28 -10.65
C ILE A 169 16.13 -6.78 -12.07
N PRO A 170 16.03 -8.09 -12.33
CA PRO A 170 16.30 -8.65 -13.66
C PRO A 170 15.27 -8.20 -14.71
N ASP A 171 15.69 -8.17 -15.98
CA ASP A 171 14.84 -7.79 -17.12
C ASP A 171 13.64 -8.74 -17.35
N GLY A 172 13.64 -9.93 -16.72
CA GLY A 172 12.50 -10.87 -16.73
C GLY A 172 11.33 -10.41 -15.85
N VAL A 173 11.57 -9.52 -14.88
CA VAL A 173 10.53 -9.09 -13.93
C VAL A 173 9.51 -8.17 -14.59
N THR A 174 8.24 -8.55 -14.51
CA THR A 174 7.13 -7.77 -15.06
C THR A 174 6.27 -7.08 -14.00
N LYS A 175 6.36 -7.52 -12.74
CA LYS A 175 5.55 -7.02 -11.63
C LYS A 175 6.34 -6.94 -10.34
N ILE A 176 6.18 -5.81 -9.63
CA ILE A 176 6.63 -5.59 -8.25
C ILE A 176 5.35 -5.44 -7.41
N TYR A 177 5.12 -6.41 -6.52
CA TYR A 177 3.87 -6.47 -5.76
C TYR A 177 3.90 -5.57 -4.51
N SER A 178 2.77 -5.55 -3.78
CA SER A 178 2.55 -4.62 -2.67
C SER A 178 3.58 -4.80 -1.56
N GLY A 179 4.16 -3.69 -1.11
CA GLY A 179 5.13 -3.67 -0.03
C GLY A 179 6.44 -4.42 -0.31
N ALA A 180 6.74 -4.78 -1.57
CA ALA A 180 7.91 -5.62 -1.90
C ALA A 180 9.22 -5.12 -1.27
N PHE A 181 9.44 -3.81 -1.23
CA PHE A 181 10.61 -3.15 -0.60
C PHE A 181 10.21 -2.23 0.56
N TYR A 182 9.05 -2.48 1.18
CA TYR A 182 8.57 -1.65 2.30
C TYR A 182 9.60 -1.60 3.42
N LYS A 183 9.99 -0.38 3.87
CA LYS A 183 11.02 -0.16 4.91
C LYS A 183 12.41 -0.75 4.60
N CYS A 184 12.81 -0.83 3.34
CA CYS A 184 14.22 -1.00 2.98
C CYS A 184 14.97 0.32 3.21
N THR A 185 15.21 0.66 4.47
CA THR A 185 15.61 2.01 4.90
C THR A 185 17.00 2.42 4.43
N SER A 186 17.88 1.48 4.09
CA SER A 186 19.23 1.77 3.56
C SER A 186 19.29 1.74 2.04
N LEU A 187 18.20 1.42 1.34
CA LEU A 187 18.17 1.37 -0.13
C LEU A 187 18.35 2.78 -0.68
N THR A 188 19.49 3.02 -1.36
CA THR A 188 19.86 4.35 -1.86
C THR A 188 19.47 4.58 -3.30
N GLU A 189 19.48 3.51 -4.08
CA GLU A 189 19.08 3.51 -5.49
C GLU A 189 18.53 2.14 -5.90
N ILE A 190 17.67 2.14 -6.90
CA ILE A 190 17.13 0.94 -7.52
C ILE A 190 16.87 1.21 -8.99
N THR A 191 17.29 0.30 -9.85
CA THR A 191 16.94 0.32 -11.27
C THR A 191 15.78 -0.62 -11.51
N ILE A 192 14.69 -0.07 -12.03
CA ILE A 192 13.51 -0.83 -12.43
C ILE A 192 13.59 -1.04 -13.94
N PRO A 193 13.63 -2.28 -14.44
CA PRO A 193 13.72 -2.54 -15.87
C PRO A 193 12.44 -2.18 -16.62
N ASP A 194 12.55 -1.88 -17.91
CA ASP A 194 11.42 -1.48 -18.78
C ASP A 194 10.35 -2.59 -18.94
N SER A 195 10.69 -3.82 -18.61
CA SER A 195 9.76 -4.95 -18.56
C SER A 195 8.69 -4.81 -17.47
N VAL A 196 8.94 -4.00 -16.43
CA VAL A 196 8.00 -3.81 -15.32
C VAL A 196 6.84 -2.93 -15.76
N THR A 197 5.65 -3.49 -15.72
CA THR A 197 4.39 -2.80 -16.07
C THR A 197 3.50 -2.51 -14.86
N ASN A 198 3.84 -3.04 -13.69
CA ASN A 198 3.07 -2.81 -12.46
C ASN A 198 3.99 -2.66 -11.25
N ILE A 199 3.85 -1.54 -10.54
CA ILE A 199 4.41 -1.28 -9.22
C ILE A 199 3.24 -1.06 -8.27
N ARG A 200 3.03 -1.98 -7.31
CA ARG A 200 1.82 -2.01 -6.48
C ARG A 200 1.96 -1.17 -5.21
N VAL A 201 0.83 -1.04 -4.52
CA VAL A 201 0.65 -0.24 -3.30
C VAL A 201 1.81 -0.43 -2.31
N GLY A 202 2.42 0.68 -1.90
CA GLY A 202 3.46 0.71 -0.87
C GLY A 202 4.77 0.01 -1.24
N ALA A 203 5.02 -0.30 -2.52
CA ALA A 203 6.19 -1.10 -2.93
C ALA A 203 7.52 -0.56 -2.38
N PHE A 204 7.70 0.77 -2.33
CA PHE A 204 8.90 1.45 -1.79
C PHE A 204 8.59 2.30 -0.55
N CYS A 205 7.45 2.07 0.10
CA CYS A 205 7.04 2.84 1.27
C CYS A 205 8.10 2.74 2.38
N GLY A 206 8.54 3.88 2.89
CA GLY A 206 9.54 3.96 3.97
C GLY A 206 10.98 3.64 3.54
N CYS A 207 11.30 3.66 2.25
CA CYS A 207 12.69 3.62 1.76
C CYS A 207 13.35 4.98 1.99
N THR A 208 13.67 5.26 3.25
CA THR A 208 14.09 6.60 3.71
C THR A 208 15.39 7.10 3.12
N SER A 209 16.27 6.23 2.63
CA SER A 209 17.54 6.59 1.99
C SER A 209 17.46 6.69 0.46
N LEU A 210 16.32 6.33 -0.15
CA LEU A 210 16.15 6.33 -1.60
C LEU A 210 16.21 7.76 -2.14
N LYS A 211 17.22 8.05 -2.98
CA LYS A 211 17.49 9.40 -3.49
C LYS A 211 16.89 9.63 -4.85
N LYS A 212 16.94 8.62 -5.70
CA LYS A 212 16.49 8.68 -7.08
C LYS A 212 15.88 7.35 -7.50
N ILE A 213 14.86 7.43 -8.32
CA ILE A 213 14.25 6.28 -8.98
C ILE A 213 13.75 6.70 -10.36
N VAL A 214 13.93 5.81 -11.33
CA VAL A 214 13.37 5.97 -12.68
C VAL A 214 12.19 5.01 -12.80
N ILE A 215 11.03 5.56 -13.14
CA ILE A 215 9.81 4.79 -13.35
C ILE A 215 9.74 4.43 -14.84
N PRO A 216 9.60 3.13 -15.19
CA PRO A 216 9.52 2.71 -16.60
C PRO A 216 8.27 3.23 -17.32
N ASP A 217 8.40 3.45 -18.64
CA ASP A 217 7.30 3.92 -19.51
C ASP A 217 6.11 2.95 -19.60
N GLY A 218 6.26 1.70 -19.15
CA GLY A 218 5.17 0.71 -19.05
C GLY A 218 4.20 0.97 -17.90
N ILE A 219 4.54 1.86 -16.95
CA ILE A 219 3.70 2.16 -15.79
C ILE A 219 2.59 3.14 -16.17
N THR A 220 1.34 2.81 -15.87
CA THR A 220 0.16 3.63 -16.19
C THR A 220 -0.47 4.30 -15.00
N SER A 221 -0.08 3.93 -13.78
CA SER A 221 -0.54 4.57 -12.53
C SER A 221 0.57 4.55 -11.47
N ILE A 222 0.66 5.63 -10.68
CA ILE A 222 1.43 5.62 -9.44
C ILE A 222 0.47 5.21 -8.33
N GLU A 223 0.61 3.98 -7.87
CA GLU A 223 -0.29 3.36 -6.89
C GLU A 223 -0.17 4.01 -5.50
N GLY A 224 -1.14 3.73 -4.63
CA GLY A 224 -1.20 4.32 -3.29
C GLY A 224 0.03 4.03 -2.45
N SER A 225 0.54 5.06 -1.77
CA SER A 225 1.68 4.98 -0.85
C SER A 225 2.98 4.39 -1.44
N VAL A 226 3.13 4.31 -2.77
CA VAL A 226 4.33 3.67 -3.40
C VAL A 226 5.62 4.26 -2.87
N PHE A 227 5.70 5.59 -2.75
CA PHE A 227 6.87 6.33 -2.23
C PHE A 227 6.59 7.02 -0.89
N TYR A 228 5.58 6.57 -0.16
CA TYR A 228 5.26 7.15 1.16
C TYR A 228 6.50 7.14 2.07
N GLY A 229 6.89 8.31 2.58
CA GLY A 229 8.00 8.42 3.52
C GLY A 229 9.39 8.14 2.91
N CYS A 230 9.56 8.25 1.60
CA CYS A 230 10.88 8.27 0.95
C CYS A 230 11.54 9.63 1.19
N THR A 231 11.98 9.85 2.44
CA THR A 231 12.39 11.18 2.93
C THR A 231 13.62 11.74 2.24
N SER A 232 14.48 10.90 1.64
CA SER A 232 15.68 11.34 0.88
C SER A 232 15.44 11.49 -0.61
N LEU A 233 14.21 11.22 -1.11
CA LEU A 233 13.91 11.30 -2.55
C LEU A 233 13.96 12.76 -3.00
N THR A 234 14.94 13.08 -3.83
CA THR A 234 15.17 14.44 -4.36
C THR A 234 14.73 14.60 -5.80
N GLU A 235 14.72 13.52 -6.57
CA GLU A 235 14.43 13.51 -8.00
C GLU A 235 13.59 12.29 -8.37
N ILE A 236 12.52 12.54 -9.09
CA ILE A 236 11.70 11.48 -9.70
C ILE A 236 11.10 11.99 -11.00
N THR A 237 11.15 11.16 -12.04
CA THR A 237 10.47 11.40 -13.31
C THR A 237 9.24 10.50 -13.39
N ILE A 238 8.08 11.11 -13.58
CA ILE A 238 6.83 10.38 -13.85
C ILE A 238 6.70 10.26 -15.36
N PRO A 239 6.61 9.05 -15.93
CA PRO A 239 6.53 8.88 -17.37
C PRO A 239 5.17 9.34 -17.93
N ASP A 240 5.15 9.71 -19.21
CA ASP A 240 3.95 10.20 -19.91
C ASP A 240 2.82 9.15 -20.05
N SER A 241 3.13 7.89 -19.77
CA SER A 241 2.14 6.80 -19.72
C SER A 241 1.20 6.87 -18.52
N VAL A 242 1.60 7.60 -17.46
CA VAL A 242 0.84 7.67 -16.20
C VAL A 242 -0.43 8.51 -16.39
N THR A 243 -1.56 7.96 -15.96
CA THR A 243 -2.89 8.59 -16.04
C THR A 243 -3.46 8.96 -14.67
N SER A 244 -2.92 8.41 -13.58
CA SER A 244 -3.38 8.68 -12.22
C SER A 244 -2.25 8.57 -11.19
N ILE A 245 -2.31 9.43 -10.18
CA ILE A 245 -1.47 9.38 -8.98
C ILE A 245 -2.43 9.11 -7.82
N TRP A 246 -2.22 8.00 -7.10
CA TRP A 246 -3.15 7.56 -6.06
C TRP A 246 -2.80 8.13 -4.69
N SER A 247 -3.69 7.86 -3.72
CA SER A 247 -3.61 8.42 -2.37
C SER A 247 -2.25 8.16 -1.71
N SER A 248 -1.71 9.22 -1.09
CA SER A 248 -0.45 9.20 -0.35
C SER A 248 0.78 8.75 -1.15
N ALA A 249 0.74 8.76 -2.49
CA ALA A 249 1.79 8.21 -3.34
C ALA A 249 3.19 8.75 -3.03
N PHE A 250 3.31 10.05 -2.75
CA PHE A 250 4.55 10.76 -2.38
C PHE A 250 4.47 11.39 -0.98
N ARG A 251 3.49 11.01 -0.17
CA ARG A 251 3.33 11.60 1.16
C ARG A 251 4.61 11.49 1.98
N GLY A 252 5.09 12.62 2.51
CA GLY A 252 6.29 12.66 3.34
C GLY A 252 7.61 12.51 2.58
N CYS A 253 7.64 12.70 1.25
CA CYS A 253 8.87 12.85 0.47
C CYS A 253 9.50 14.23 0.76
N SER A 254 10.04 14.37 1.97
CA SER A 254 10.43 15.67 2.53
C SER A 254 11.63 16.34 1.83
N SER A 255 12.40 15.61 1.04
CA SER A 255 13.53 16.17 0.26
C SER A 255 13.16 16.47 -1.21
N LEU A 256 11.95 16.13 -1.65
CA LEU A 256 11.49 16.40 -3.03
C LEU A 256 11.27 17.90 -3.19
N THR A 257 12.02 18.55 -4.11
CA THR A 257 11.98 20.01 -4.31
C THR A 257 11.09 20.43 -5.46
N GLU A 258 11.00 19.60 -6.49
CA GLU A 258 10.21 19.85 -7.70
C GLU A 258 9.60 18.57 -8.24
N ILE A 259 8.48 18.70 -8.93
CA ILE A 259 7.85 17.58 -9.65
C ILE A 259 7.03 18.10 -10.84
N THR A 260 7.11 17.39 -11.96
CA THR A 260 6.27 17.62 -13.14
C THR A 260 5.24 16.50 -13.25
N ILE A 261 3.98 16.87 -13.27
CA ILE A 261 2.86 15.94 -13.51
C ILE A 261 2.64 15.87 -15.04
N PRO A 262 2.68 14.67 -15.64
CA PRO A 262 2.49 14.51 -17.09
C PRO A 262 1.09 14.88 -17.57
N ASP A 263 1.00 15.32 -18.85
CA ASP A 263 -0.24 15.78 -19.47
C ASP A 263 -1.37 14.73 -19.56
N ARG A 264 -1.08 13.47 -19.35
CA ARG A 264 -2.09 12.39 -19.34
C ARG A 264 -2.68 12.11 -17.98
N VAL A 265 -2.14 12.69 -16.90
CA VAL A 265 -2.69 12.53 -15.56
C VAL A 265 -4.00 13.29 -15.45
N THR A 266 -5.06 12.59 -15.03
CA THR A 266 -6.41 13.16 -14.85
C THR A 266 -6.82 13.26 -13.39
N SER A 267 -6.16 12.52 -12.49
CA SER A 267 -6.50 12.48 -11.07
C SER A 267 -5.27 12.43 -10.16
N ILE A 268 -5.36 13.16 -9.05
CA ILE A 268 -4.40 13.14 -7.94
C ILE A 268 -5.19 12.82 -6.66
N GLY A 269 -4.84 11.70 -6.04
CA GLY A 269 -5.53 11.15 -4.88
C GLY A 269 -5.19 11.86 -3.57
N ASP A 270 -5.95 11.54 -2.53
CA ASP A 270 -5.87 12.14 -1.21
C ASP A 270 -4.44 12.12 -0.65
N SER A 271 -4.00 13.26 -0.11
CA SER A 271 -2.70 13.40 0.55
C SER A 271 -1.50 13.01 -0.32
N ALA A 272 -1.61 13.00 -1.66
CA ALA A 272 -0.57 12.48 -2.55
C ALA A 272 0.81 13.13 -2.33
N PHE A 273 0.86 14.44 -2.03
CA PHE A 273 2.09 15.20 -1.74
C PHE A 273 2.07 15.81 -0.33
N TYR A 274 1.21 15.29 0.56
CA TYR A 274 1.12 15.78 1.94
C TYR A 274 2.48 15.69 2.63
N ASN A 275 2.90 16.77 3.36
CA ASN A 275 4.16 16.84 4.09
C ASN A 275 5.42 16.64 3.21
N CYS A 276 5.36 17.04 1.93
CA CYS A 276 6.55 17.21 1.08
C CYS A 276 7.18 18.57 1.39
N THR A 277 7.86 18.66 2.53
CA THR A 277 8.28 19.92 3.17
C THR A 277 9.35 20.73 2.42
N SER A 278 9.93 20.17 1.34
CA SER A 278 10.84 20.89 0.45
C SER A 278 10.24 21.22 -0.91
N LEU A 279 8.99 20.82 -1.18
CA LEU A 279 8.37 20.95 -2.50
C LEU A 279 7.96 22.39 -2.77
N THR A 280 8.77 23.08 -3.58
CA THR A 280 8.58 24.50 -3.95
C THR A 280 8.00 24.67 -5.35
N GLU A 281 8.21 23.70 -6.25
CA GLU A 281 7.77 23.76 -7.63
C GLU A 281 6.97 22.54 -8.05
N ILE A 282 5.78 22.77 -8.60
CA ILE A 282 4.91 21.71 -9.15
C ILE A 282 4.35 22.22 -10.47
N THR A 283 4.57 21.45 -11.54
CA THR A 283 3.86 21.66 -12.79
C THR A 283 2.64 20.74 -12.83
N ILE A 284 1.44 21.33 -12.89
CA ILE A 284 0.16 20.61 -12.93
C ILE A 284 -0.54 20.96 -14.25
N PRO A 285 -0.77 19.99 -15.15
CA PRO A 285 -1.42 20.24 -16.43
C PRO A 285 -2.94 20.40 -16.27
N ASP A 286 -3.60 21.02 -17.26
CA ASP A 286 -5.05 21.23 -17.30
C ASP A 286 -5.84 19.91 -17.36
N SER A 287 -5.19 18.81 -17.72
CA SER A 287 -5.78 17.45 -17.73
C SER A 287 -6.18 16.96 -16.33
N VAL A 288 -5.52 17.46 -15.28
CA VAL A 288 -5.84 17.08 -13.90
C VAL A 288 -7.14 17.77 -13.48
N THR A 289 -8.24 17.05 -13.58
CA THR A 289 -9.60 17.55 -13.27
C THR A 289 -10.14 17.00 -11.95
N ASN A 290 -9.52 15.95 -11.41
CA ASN A 290 -9.88 15.42 -10.11
C ASN A 290 -8.70 15.57 -9.14
N ILE A 291 -8.85 16.41 -8.13
CA ILE A 291 -7.87 16.62 -7.05
C ILE A 291 -8.62 16.36 -5.73
N GLU A 292 -8.19 15.31 -5.03
CA GLU A 292 -8.80 14.91 -3.77
C GLU A 292 -8.32 15.80 -2.59
N GLY A 293 -8.55 15.35 -1.35
CA GLY A 293 -8.25 16.17 -0.17
C GLY A 293 -6.77 16.20 0.21
N PHE A 294 -6.36 17.28 0.87
CA PHE A 294 -5.05 17.43 1.53
C PHE A 294 -3.83 17.21 0.64
N VAL A 295 -3.99 17.25 -0.70
CA VAL A 295 -2.97 16.83 -1.65
C VAL A 295 -1.63 17.53 -1.43
N PHE A 296 -1.65 18.84 -1.18
CA PHE A 296 -0.44 19.67 -1.07
C PHE A 296 -0.23 20.25 0.35
N THR A 297 -0.98 19.78 1.33
CA THR A 297 -0.85 20.27 2.71
C THR A 297 0.58 20.10 3.22
N ASP A 298 1.08 21.08 3.96
CA ASP A 298 2.45 21.14 4.48
C ASP A 298 3.54 21.16 3.37
N THR A 299 3.23 21.74 2.20
CA THR A 299 4.23 22.05 1.17
C THR A 299 4.51 23.56 1.10
N PRO A 300 5.76 23.99 0.86
CA PRO A 300 6.09 25.39 0.60
C PRO A 300 5.37 25.94 -0.65
N TRP A 301 5.12 25.08 -1.65
CA TRP A 301 4.35 25.44 -2.83
C TRP A 301 2.92 25.90 -2.48
N LEU A 302 2.22 25.18 -1.62
CA LEU A 302 0.87 25.58 -1.19
C LEU A 302 0.90 26.88 -0.38
N THR A 303 1.89 27.03 0.52
CA THR A 303 2.07 28.26 1.31
C THR A 303 2.26 29.47 0.40
N ALA A 304 3.10 29.36 -0.63
CA ALA A 304 3.28 30.43 -1.62
C ALA A 304 1.96 30.75 -2.37
N LYS A 305 1.18 29.73 -2.72
CA LYS A 305 -0.14 29.93 -3.36
C LYS A 305 -1.15 30.60 -2.43
N GLN A 306 -1.15 30.26 -1.15
CA GLN A 306 -1.99 30.92 -0.12
C GLN A 306 -1.63 32.39 0.08
N GLU A 307 -0.35 32.76 -0.03
CA GLU A 307 0.13 34.15 0.01
C GLU A 307 -0.33 34.96 -1.23
N GLU A 308 -0.38 34.30 -2.41
CA GLU A 308 -0.93 34.91 -3.64
C GLU A 308 -2.46 35.09 -3.54
N ASN A 309 -3.17 34.08 -3.10
CA ASN A 309 -4.63 34.07 -2.93
C ASN A 309 -5.04 33.07 -1.84
N PRO A 310 -5.76 33.50 -0.78
CA PRO A 310 -6.26 32.60 0.25
C PRO A 310 -7.16 31.46 -0.26
N LEU A 311 -7.83 31.65 -1.41
CA LEU A 311 -8.56 30.61 -2.13
C LEU A 311 -7.67 30.03 -3.21
N VAL A 312 -7.05 28.88 -2.95
CA VAL A 312 -6.20 28.18 -3.92
C VAL A 312 -7.08 27.29 -4.78
N ILE A 313 -7.18 27.64 -6.07
CA ILE A 313 -8.03 26.95 -7.05
C ILE A 313 -7.15 26.39 -8.16
N LEU A 314 -7.32 25.11 -8.48
CA LEU A 314 -6.64 24.43 -9.58
C LEU A 314 -7.68 23.74 -10.48
N ASN A 315 -7.67 24.06 -11.76
CA ASN A 315 -8.50 23.40 -12.78
C ASN A 315 -9.98 23.27 -12.37
N GLY A 316 -10.53 24.33 -11.73
CA GLY A 316 -11.91 24.34 -11.25
C GLY A 316 -12.18 23.65 -9.91
N THR A 317 -11.15 23.09 -9.25
CA THR A 317 -11.25 22.55 -7.89
C THR A 317 -10.66 23.54 -6.89
N LEU A 318 -11.44 23.92 -5.86
CA LEU A 318 -10.94 24.66 -4.70
C LEU A 318 -10.23 23.67 -3.77
N ILE A 319 -8.89 23.74 -3.74
CA ILE A 319 -8.06 22.78 -3.01
C ILE A 319 -7.67 23.24 -1.61
N ASP A 320 -7.65 24.56 -1.37
CA ASP A 320 -7.34 25.14 -0.05
C ASP A 320 -7.95 26.53 0.13
N GLY A 321 -8.46 26.80 1.32
CA GLY A 321 -8.99 28.04 1.83
C GLY A 321 -8.77 28.18 3.33
N THR A 322 -7.82 27.43 3.90
CA THR A 322 -7.57 27.34 5.35
C THR A 322 -7.11 28.66 5.96
N THR A 323 -6.50 29.55 5.16
CA THR A 323 -6.06 30.89 5.57
C THR A 323 -7.14 31.96 5.47
N CYS A 324 -8.31 31.61 4.96
CA CYS A 324 -9.43 32.56 4.80
C CYS A 324 -9.96 33.06 6.14
N THR A 325 -10.41 34.32 6.16
CA THR A 325 -11.03 34.94 7.33
C THR A 325 -12.28 35.74 6.94
N GLY A 326 -13.21 35.88 7.88
CA GLY A 326 -14.44 36.67 7.64
C GLY A 326 -15.40 35.98 6.67
N SER A 327 -16.04 36.76 5.82
CA SER A 327 -16.98 36.27 4.81
C SER A 327 -16.26 36.08 3.47
N VAL A 328 -16.37 34.89 2.90
CA VAL A 328 -15.69 34.46 1.67
C VAL A 328 -16.72 34.15 0.58
N THR A 329 -16.41 34.53 -0.65
CA THR A 329 -17.17 34.12 -1.84
C THR A 329 -16.29 33.29 -2.75
N ILE A 330 -16.66 32.02 -2.97
CA ILE A 330 -16.01 31.17 -3.95
C ILE A 330 -16.35 31.66 -5.35
N PRO A 331 -15.35 31.86 -6.27
CA PRO A 331 -15.62 32.38 -7.62
C PRO A 331 -16.49 31.43 -8.45
N ASP A 332 -17.24 32.01 -9.39
CA ASP A 332 -17.91 31.26 -10.45
C ASP A 332 -16.86 30.47 -11.27
N GLY A 333 -17.23 29.24 -11.70
CA GLY A 333 -16.33 28.36 -12.43
C GLY A 333 -15.63 27.32 -11.54
N VAL A 334 -15.66 27.45 -10.21
CA VAL A 334 -15.30 26.37 -9.31
C VAL A 334 -16.38 25.30 -9.37
N THR A 335 -16.00 24.08 -9.67
CA THR A 335 -16.91 22.92 -9.85
C THR A 335 -16.89 21.94 -8.69
N SER A 336 -15.82 21.96 -7.88
CA SER A 336 -15.67 21.11 -6.70
C SER A 336 -14.91 21.81 -5.58
N ILE A 337 -15.22 21.44 -4.34
CA ILE A 337 -14.44 21.79 -3.14
C ILE A 337 -13.76 20.50 -2.67
N ALA A 338 -12.44 20.49 -2.66
CA ALA A 338 -11.66 19.32 -2.27
C ALA A 338 -11.84 18.97 -0.78
N GLY A 339 -11.48 17.76 -0.41
CA GLY A 339 -11.44 17.34 0.99
C GLY A 339 -10.50 18.21 1.81
N GLY A 340 -10.91 18.60 3.02
CA GLY A 340 -10.13 19.45 3.91
C GLY A 340 -9.87 20.87 3.41
N ALA A 341 -10.53 21.34 2.34
CA ALA A 341 -10.24 22.65 1.74
C ALA A 341 -10.33 23.83 2.73
N PHE A 342 -11.15 23.73 3.75
CA PHE A 342 -11.24 24.70 4.86
C PHE A 342 -11.00 24.04 6.22
N ASP A 343 -10.26 22.93 6.25
CA ASP A 343 -9.97 22.24 7.53
C ASP A 343 -9.40 23.20 8.56
N SER A 344 -10.04 23.23 9.74
CA SER A 344 -9.64 24.07 10.87
C SER A 344 -9.56 25.58 10.55
N CYS A 345 -10.30 26.05 9.54
CA CYS A 345 -10.39 27.46 9.18
C CYS A 345 -11.23 28.23 10.21
N THR A 346 -10.65 28.46 11.39
CA THR A 346 -11.34 29.10 12.52
C THR A 346 -11.65 30.57 12.32
N GLY A 347 -11.05 31.22 11.30
CA GLY A 347 -11.31 32.61 10.94
C GLY A 347 -12.51 32.79 9.99
N LEU A 348 -13.00 31.73 9.36
CA LEU A 348 -14.12 31.79 8.39
C LEU A 348 -15.44 31.95 9.13
N THR A 349 -16.17 33.03 8.84
CA THR A 349 -17.46 33.32 9.49
C THR A 349 -18.67 33.05 8.61
N ALA A 350 -18.52 33.21 7.28
CA ALA A 350 -19.56 32.93 6.29
C ALA A 350 -18.90 32.53 4.96
N ILE A 351 -19.59 31.73 4.17
CA ILE A 351 -19.13 31.33 2.84
C ILE A 351 -20.27 31.27 1.86
N ALA A 352 -20.06 31.86 0.67
CA ALA A 352 -20.98 31.75 -0.46
C ALA A 352 -20.42 30.75 -1.48
N ILE A 353 -21.14 29.66 -1.72
CA ILE A 353 -20.81 28.60 -2.68
C ILE A 353 -21.56 28.84 -3.97
N PRO A 354 -20.89 28.96 -5.14
CA PRO A 354 -21.58 29.23 -6.41
C PRO A 354 -22.31 27.98 -6.93
N LYS A 355 -23.29 28.22 -7.82
CA LYS A 355 -24.08 27.15 -8.45
C LYS A 355 -23.28 26.26 -9.41
N SER A 356 -22.03 26.57 -9.69
CA SER A 356 -21.12 25.72 -10.47
C SER A 356 -20.58 24.55 -9.64
N VAL A 357 -20.57 24.61 -8.31
CA VAL A 357 -20.09 23.54 -7.43
C VAL A 357 -21.10 22.40 -7.42
N THR A 358 -20.60 21.18 -7.70
CA THR A 358 -21.38 19.94 -7.75
C THR A 358 -21.02 18.95 -6.66
N SER A 359 -19.84 19.09 -6.03
CA SER A 359 -19.36 18.21 -4.96
C SER A 359 -18.57 18.95 -3.89
N ILE A 360 -18.69 18.47 -2.66
CA ILE A 360 -17.92 18.92 -1.49
C ILE A 360 -17.27 17.69 -0.89
N GLY A 361 -15.94 17.71 -0.77
CA GLY A 361 -15.15 16.56 -0.32
C GLY A 361 -15.20 16.32 1.20
N ASP A 362 -14.55 15.25 1.62
CA ASP A 362 -14.46 14.84 3.03
C ASP A 362 -13.81 15.92 3.88
N SER A 363 -14.34 16.17 5.07
CA SER A 363 -13.77 17.16 6.01
C SER A 363 -13.62 18.57 5.45
N ALA A 364 -14.32 18.93 4.36
CA ALA A 364 -14.11 20.20 3.65
C ALA A 364 -14.21 21.42 4.57
N PHE A 365 -15.08 21.40 5.58
CA PHE A 365 -15.27 22.45 6.59
C PHE A 365 -15.04 21.91 8.01
N TYR A 366 -14.22 20.88 8.16
CA TYR A 366 -13.93 20.31 9.48
C TYR A 366 -13.40 21.37 10.43
N ARG A 367 -13.98 21.47 11.64
CA ARG A 367 -13.61 22.44 12.68
C ARG A 367 -13.61 23.92 12.26
N CYS A 368 -14.43 24.33 11.29
CA CYS A 368 -14.69 25.74 11.03
C CYS A 368 -15.52 26.35 12.18
N THR A 369 -14.89 26.56 13.33
CA THR A 369 -15.59 26.89 14.60
C THR A 369 -16.29 28.25 14.59
N SER A 370 -15.87 29.20 13.75
CA SER A 370 -16.49 30.52 13.61
C SER A 370 -17.53 30.61 12.50
N LEU A 371 -17.71 29.56 11.69
CA LEU A 371 -18.69 29.53 10.61
C LEU A 371 -20.10 29.51 11.22
N THR A 372 -20.87 30.55 10.98
CA THR A 372 -22.21 30.72 11.57
C THR A 372 -23.34 30.31 10.66
N GLU A 373 -23.14 30.46 9.36
CA GLU A 373 -24.13 30.19 8.33
C GLU A 373 -23.45 29.72 7.04
N ILE A 374 -24.06 28.73 6.40
CA ILE A 374 -23.66 28.24 5.08
C ILE A 374 -24.92 27.87 4.28
N THR A 375 -24.90 28.21 3.01
CA THR A 375 -25.94 27.80 2.05
C THR A 375 -25.29 26.84 1.03
N ILE A 376 -25.79 25.62 0.95
CA ILE A 376 -25.40 24.64 -0.03
C ILE A 376 -26.31 24.77 -1.24
N PRO A 377 -25.80 25.07 -2.45
CA PRO A 377 -26.61 25.21 -3.63
C PRO A 377 -27.19 23.89 -4.12
N ASP A 378 -28.36 23.96 -4.83
CA ASP A 378 -29.03 22.77 -5.39
C ASP A 378 -28.20 22.00 -6.44
N SER A 379 -27.11 22.59 -6.92
CA SER A 379 -26.15 21.93 -7.81
C SER A 379 -25.28 20.89 -7.12
N VAL A 380 -25.11 20.98 -5.79
CA VAL A 380 -24.33 20.01 -5.03
C VAL A 380 -25.10 18.71 -4.90
N THR A 381 -24.55 17.63 -5.41
CA THR A 381 -25.15 16.29 -5.41
C THR A 381 -24.47 15.32 -4.44
N SER A 382 -23.28 15.69 -3.92
CA SER A 382 -22.54 14.87 -2.97
C SER A 382 -21.79 15.73 -1.95
N MET A 383 -21.80 15.27 -0.71
CA MET A 383 -20.98 15.77 0.39
C MET A 383 -20.22 14.61 1.03
N GLY A 384 -18.95 14.84 1.36
CA GLY A 384 -18.10 13.83 1.95
C GLY A 384 -18.34 13.59 3.45
N ASP A 385 -17.61 12.63 4.01
CA ASP A 385 -17.61 12.33 5.44
C ASP A 385 -17.04 13.50 6.24
N TYR A 386 -17.50 13.67 7.48
CA TYR A 386 -17.01 14.71 8.41
C TYR A 386 -17.09 16.14 7.90
N VAL A 387 -17.86 16.42 6.85
CA VAL A 387 -17.83 17.70 6.10
C VAL A 387 -17.97 18.93 6.97
N PHE A 388 -18.81 18.93 8.02
CA PHE A 388 -18.98 20.00 9.02
C PHE A 388 -18.66 19.55 10.45
N ASP A 389 -17.98 18.43 10.65
CA ASP A 389 -17.68 17.96 12.00
C ASP A 389 -16.92 19.03 12.78
N GLY A 390 -17.39 19.34 13.99
CA GLY A 390 -16.77 20.34 14.86
C GLY A 390 -17.06 21.79 14.47
N CYS A 391 -18.00 22.08 13.56
CA CYS A 391 -18.47 23.43 13.27
C CYS A 391 -19.35 23.96 14.41
N THR A 392 -18.74 24.26 15.55
CA THR A 392 -19.47 24.63 16.78
C THR A 392 -20.21 25.95 16.70
N GLY A 393 -19.83 26.86 15.78
CA GLY A 393 -20.49 28.15 15.54
C GLY A 393 -21.69 28.06 14.61
N LEU A 394 -21.87 26.94 13.90
CA LEU A 394 -22.91 26.80 12.87
C LEU A 394 -24.29 26.73 13.50
N THR A 395 -25.10 27.78 13.26
CA THR A 395 -26.41 27.92 13.86
C THR A 395 -27.53 27.47 12.96
N LYS A 396 -27.33 27.58 11.65
CA LYS A 396 -28.32 27.22 10.63
C LYS A 396 -27.68 26.61 9.41
N ILE A 397 -28.33 25.56 8.89
CA ILE A 397 -27.98 24.95 7.61
C ILE A 397 -29.27 24.52 6.88
N THR A 398 -29.22 24.65 5.56
CA THR A 398 -30.24 24.09 4.67
C THR A 398 -29.56 23.08 3.75
N ILE A 399 -30.01 21.83 3.79
CA ILE A 399 -29.57 20.77 2.89
C ILE A 399 -30.50 20.79 1.67
N PRO A 400 -29.95 20.89 0.44
CA PRO A 400 -30.75 20.91 -0.77
C PRO A 400 -31.32 19.52 -1.12
N ASP A 401 -32.43 19.50 -1.88
CA ASP A 401 -33.10 18.28 -2.33
C ASP A 401 -32.19 17.38 -3.23
N SER A 402 -31.14 17.95 -3.81
CA SER A 402 -30.12 17.23 -4.62
C SER A 402 -29.25 16.28 -3.79
N ILE A 403 -29.14 16.48 -2.48
CA ILE A 403 -28.42 15.61 -1.57
C ILE A 403 -29.33 14.47 -1.14
N THR A 404 -29.07 13.27 -1.63
CA THR A 404 -29.87 12.07 -1.37
C THR A 404 -29.39 11.22 -0.20
N SER A 405 -28.20 11.51 0.34
CA SER A 405 -27.63 10.84 1.52
C SER A 405 -26.76 11.81 2.32
N ILE A 406 -26.77 11.68 3.63
CA ILE A 406 -25.84 12.38 4.53
C ILE A 406 -24.74 11.40 4.89
N SER A 407 -23.50 11.78 4.60
CA SER A 407 -22.33 10.97 4.84
C SER A 407 -21.99 10.85 6.32
N ASP A 408 -21.10 9.92 6.66
CA ASP A 408 -20.74 9.62 8.03
C ASP A 408 -20.20 10.86 8.77
N TYR A 409 -20.69 11.05 10.00
CA TYR A 409 -20.27 12.14 10.89
C TYR A 409 -20.34 13.56 10.31
N ALA A 410 -21.11 13.77 9.23
CA ALA A 410 -21.17 15.06 8.52
C ALA A 410 -21.43 16.26 9.45
N PHE A 411 -22.20 16.09 10.53
CA PHE A 411 -22.56 17.13 11.50
C PHE A 411 -22.16 16.80 12.94
N ARG A 412 -21.21 15.88 13.13
CA ARG A 412 -20.75 15.53 14.47
C ARG A 412 -20.21 16.78 15.18
N SER A 413 -20.49 16.94 16.46
CA SER A 413 -20.01 18.04 17.28
C SER A 413 -20.44 19.45 16.83
N CYS A 414 -21.45 19.59 15.96
CA CYS A 414 -22.06 20.87 15.61
C CYS A 414 -23.02 21.35 16.72
N THR A 415 -22.46 21.80 17.83
CA THR A 415 -23.25 22.13 19.05
C THR A 415 -23.99 23.46 18.97
N GLY A 416 -23.74 24.27 17.92
CA GLY A 416 -24.35 25.57 17.72
C GLY A 416 -25.72 25.55 17.04
N PHE A 417 -26.16 24.42 16.50
CA PHE A 417 -27.42 24.38 15.72
C PHE A 417 -28.65 24.81 16.52
N THR A 418 -29.37 25.74 15.94
CA THR A 418 -30.71 26.16 16.38
C THR A 418 -31.78 25.75 15.37
N GLU A 419 -31.41 25.61 14.10
CA GLU A 419 -32.28 25.23 13.00
C GLU A 419 -31.52 24.39 11.96
N VAL A 420 -32.09 23.24 11.60
CA VAL A 420 -31.60 22.38 10.50
C VAL A 420 -32.79 22.10 9.59
N THR A 421 -32.69 22.51 8.33
CA THR A 421 -33.66 22.17 7.31
C THR A 421 -33.13 21.01 6.48
N ILE A 422 -33.83 19.87 6.56
CA ILE A 422 -33.54 18.68 5.76
C ILE A 422 -34.68 18.53 4.75
N PRO A 423 -34.39 18.20 3.48
CA PRO A 423 -35.39 17.91 2.47
C PRO A 423 -36.37 16.82 2.93
N ASP A 424 -37.58 16.78 2.35
CA ASP A 424 -38.55 15.72 2.61
C ASP A 424 -38.08 14.38 2.01
N LEU A 425 -37.00 13.85 2.58
CA LEU A 425 -36.35 12.61 2.16
C LEU A 425 -36.83 11.46 3.04
N SER A 426 -37.99 10.90 2.71
CA SER A 426 -38.45 9.63 3.28
C SER A 426 -37.48 8.42 3.03
N LEU A 427 -36.29 8.68 2.47
CA LEU A 427 -35.28 7.71 2.05
C LEU A 427 -33.85 8.02 2.56
N ILE A 428 -33.63 9.06 3.39
CA ILE A 428 -32.32 9.26 4.00
C ILE A 428 -32.09 8.23 5.10
N HIS A 429 -31.08 7.38 4.94
CA HIS A 429 -30.50 6.62 6.03
C HIS A 429 -29.53 7.52 6.81
N ILE A 430 -29.88 7.85 8.04
CA ILE A 430 -29.03 8.54 9.01
C ILE A 430 -28.20 7.48 9.75
#